data_db1f96dbaa80f75ad6f99a6b3067fa20
#
_entry.id   db1f96dbaa80f75ad6f99a6b3067fa20
#
_cell.length_a   1.000
_cell.length_b   1.000
_cell.length_c   1.000
_cell.angle_alpha   90.00
_cell.angle_beta   90.00
_cell.angle_gamma   90.00
#
_symmetry.space_group_name_H-M   'P 1'
#
loop_
_entity.id
_entity.type
_entity.pdbx_description
1 polymer ?
#
loop_
_entity_poly.entity_id
_entity_poly.type
_entity_poly.pdbx_seq_one_letter_code
_entity_poly.pdbx_strand_id
1 'polypeptide(L)'
;GFNTSNKLDSDILLRKAVNYAIDRDKMIKFLRKNIGYPASNGIVPNGLNNSFISNRYLKDIDKAKTLIDKYKQINKIDDINLDVTTDAQYLDVLEFVQSELKLIGIKLNINLTPPSILRQGKATGKFQMFRASWIADYGNPENYFSLFYSKNHTPFGPNYTYFSNEQYDILYEKTMTESDKNNLKKIYNQLEDIIQDYSPIVPLYYDMSVRLVQKNIYGLNNNPFNLLNLKSVYKR
;
A
#
# COMPACT_ATOMS: atom_id res chain seq x y z
N GLY A 1 2.85 -3.31 -4.68
CA GLY A 1 3.91 -3.97 -3.89
C GLY A 1 5.07 -4.39 -4.75
N PHE A 2 6.24 -4.43 -4.16
CA PHE A 2 7.45 -4.98 -4.76
C PHE A 2 7.67 -6.40 -4.26
N ASN A 3 8.16 -7.29 -5.11
CA ASN A 3 8.67 -8.58 -4.67
C ASN A 3 10.13 -8.39 -4.21
N THR A 4 10.35 -8.22 -2.91
CA THR A 4 11.67 -7.92 -2.36
C THR A 4 12.64 -9.10 -2.41
N SER A 5 12.19 -10.30 -2.78
CA SER A 5 13.08 -11.44 -3.08
C SER A 5 13.71 -11.35 -4.47
N ASN A 6 13.19 -10.51 -5.36
CA ASN A 6 13.75 -10.24 -6.67
C ASN A 6 14.94 -9.28 -6.54
N LYS A 7 16.06 -9.58 -7.22
CA LYS A 7 17.30 -8.79 -7.12
C LYS A 7 17.09 -7.30 -7.46
N LEU A 8 16.31 -6.99 -8.49
CA LEU A 8 16.04 -5.60 -8.88
C LEU A 8 15.17 -4.89 -7.83
N ASP A 9 14.14 -5.55 -7.35
CA ASP A 9 13.19 -4.98 -6.40
C ASP A 9 13.70 -5.00 -4.95
N SER A 10 14.80 -5.70 -4.67
CA SER A 10 15.42 -5.73 -3.34
C SER A 10 16.13 -4.41 -2.98
N ASP A 11 16.40 -3.54 -3.98
CA ASP A 11 17.12 -2.29 -3.73
C ASP A 11 16.21 -1.22 -3.09
N ILE A 12 16.58 -0.81 -1.90
CA ILE A 12 15.84 0.18 -1.11
C ILE A 12 15.85 1.56 -1.78
N LEU A 13 16.93 1.94 -2.46
CA LEU A 13 17.02 3.25 -3.12
C LEU A 13 15.97 3.37 -4.22
N LEU A 14 15.82 2.33 -5.05
CA LEU A 14 14.83 2.28 -6.11
C LEU A 14 13.40 2.36 -5.54
N ARG A 15 13.08 1.54 -4.52
CA ARG A 15 11.74 1.53 -3.91
C ARG A 15 11.38 2.86 -3.24
N LYS A 16 12.34 3.47 -2.52
CA LYS A 16 12.16 4.81 -1.94
C LYS A 16 11.96 5.87 -3.02
N ALA A 17 12.72 5.84 -4.11
CA ALA A 17 12.56 6.77 -5.22
C ALA A 17 11.16 6.69 -5.83
N VAL A 18 10.65 5.48 -6.07
CA VAL A 18 9.28 5.27 -6.56
C VAL A 18 8.25 5.88 -5.58
N ASN A 19 8.43 5.68 -4.27
CA ASN A 19 7.53 6.24 -3.26
C ASN A 19 7.51 7.78 -3.26
N TYR A 20 8.68 8.44 -3.38
CA TYR A 20 8.78 9.90 -3.42
C TYR A 20 8.31 10.51 -4.74
N ALA A 21 8.29 9.76 -5.84
CA ALA A 21 7.86 10.27 -7.14
C ALA A 21 6.35 10.49 -7.23
N ILE A 22 5.53 9.72 -6.49
CA ILE A 22 4.09 9.66 -6.69
C ILE A 22 3.36 10.82 -6.00
N ASP A 23 2.62 11.59 -6.79
CA ASP A 23 1.71 12.64 -6.32
C ASP A 23 0.32 12.04 -5.98
N ARG A 24 0.14 11.70 -4.71
CA ARG A 24 -1.09 11.04 -4.22
C ARG A 24 -2.28 11.98 -4.20
N ASP A 25 -2.07 13.27 -3.90
CA ASP A 25 -3.12 14.28 -3.91
C ASP A 25 -3.65 14.50 -5.33
N LYS A 26 -2.73 14.63 -6.29
CA LYS A 26 -3.08 14.75 -7.71
C LYS A 26 -3.83 13.50 -8.19
N MET A 27 -3.42 12.30 -7.78
CA MET A 27 -4.10 11.05 -8.10
C MET A 27 -5.56 11.08 -7.63
N ILE A 28 -5.82 11.41 -6.35
CA ILE A 28 -7.17 11.48 -5.80
C ILE A 28 -8.01 12.52 -6.54
N LYS A 29 -7.43 13.68 -6.82
CA LYS A 29 -8.14 14.76 -7.52
C LYS A 29 -8.56 14.36 -8.93
N PHE A 30 -7.65 13.80 -9.72
CA PHE A 30 -7.90 13.54 -11.15
C PHE A 30 -8.59 12.20 -11.41
N LEU A 31 -8.15 11.11 -10.77
CA LEU A 31 -8.71 9.79 -11.03
C LEU A 31 -9.94 9.47 -10.17
N ARG A 32 -9.95 9.96 -8.91
CA ARG A 32 -10.98 9.58 -7.95
C ARG A 32 -12.01 10.69 -7.70
N LYS A 33 -11.94 11.81 -8.41
CA LYS A 33 -12.85 12.97 -8.25
C LYS A 33 -13.01 13.41 -6.78
N ASN A 34 -11.91 13.39 -6.03
CA ASN A 34 -11.84 13.62 -4.58
C ASN A 34 -12.61 12.60 -3.72
N ILE A 35 -12.90 11.40 -4.22
CA ILE A 35 -13.45 10.29 -3.44
C ILE A 35 -12.29 9.42 -2.94
N GLY A 36 -12.15 9.30 -1.61
CA GLY A 36 -11.00 8.67 -0.96
C GLY A 36 -9.99 9.68 -0.43
N TYR A 37 -8.92 9.18 0.14
CA TYR A 37 -7.86 9.99 0.76
C TYR A 37 -6.49 9.54 0.27
N PRO A 38 -5.52 10.47 0.06
CA PRO A 38 -4.15 10.08 -0.27
C PRO A 38 -3.54 9.26 0.88
N ALA A 39 -2.86 8.16 0.56
CA ALA A 39 -2.22 7.33 1.57
C ALA A 39 -0.86 7.92 1.99
N SER A 40 -0.86 9.17 2.47
CA SER A 40 0.34 9.89 2.89
C SER A 40 0.76 9.56 4.33
N ASN A 41 -0.11 8.93 5.11
CA ASN A 41 0.11 8.69 6.54
C ASN A 41 0.66 7.29 6.86
N GLY A 42 0.74 6.41 5.89
CA GLY A 42 1.21 5.03 6.09
C GLY A 42 0.31 4.00 5.45
N ILE A 43 0.44 2.74 5.90
CA ILE A 43 -0.37 1.64 5.36
C ILE A 43 -1.76 1.57 5.99
N VAL A 44 -1.90 1.97 7.26
CA VAL A 44 -3.16 1.86 8.00
C VAL A 44 -4.09 3.03 7.65
N PRO A 45 -5.35 2.78 7.20
CA PRO A 45 -6.30 3.84 6.88
C PRO A 45 -6.69 4.71 8.08
N ASN A 46 -7.05 5.96 7.80
CA ASN A 46 -7.40 6.96 8.81
C ASN A 46 -8.49 6.51 9.81
N GLY A 47 -9.45 5.69 9.39
CA GLY A 47 -10.52 5.18 10.26
C GLY A 47 -10.07 4.22 11.37
N LEU A 48 -8.91 3.58 11.19
CA LEU A 48 -8.28 2.69 12.17
C LEU A 48 -7.05 3.34 12.82
N ASN A 49 -6.66 4.51 12.35
CA ASN A 49 -5.37 5.14 12.61
C ASN A 49 -5.50 6.52 13.27
N ASN A 50 -6.25 6.65 14.36
CA ASN A 50 -6.41 7.94 15.04
C ASN A 50 -5.13 8.45 15.73
N SER A 51 -3.97 7.88 15.47
CA SER A 51 -2.81 8.00 16.35
C SER A 51 -1.44 8.03 15.69
N PHE A 52 -1.33 7.84 14.36
CA PHE A 52 -0.03 7.74 13.70
C PHE A 52 0.50 9.09 13.22
N ILE A 53 1.82 9.16 13.08
CA ILE A 53 2.50 10.32 12.52
C ILE A 53 2.03 10.51 11.07
N SER A 54 1.63 11.72 10.72
CA SER A 54 1.18 12.06 9.37
C SER A 54 2.33 12.39 8.42
N ASN A 55 2.05 12.40 7.12
CA ASN A 55 2.97 12.89 6.07
C ASN A 55 4.24 12.06 5.86
N ARG A 56 4.17 10.74 5.99
CA ARG A 56 5.30 9.83 5.75
C ARG A 56 5.64 9.69 4.26
N TYR A 57 4.64 9.76 3.40
CA TYR A 57 4.78 9.48 1.95
C TYR A 57 4.43 10.70 1.10
N LEU A 58 5.01 11.85 1.42
CA LEU A 58 4.88 13.05 0.61
C LEU A 58 5.71 12.96 -0.67
N LYS A 59 5.17 13.55 -1.76
CA LYS A 59 5.91 13.69 -3.00
C LYS A 59 7.15 14.57 -2.81
N ASP A 60 8.29 14.08 -3.29
CA ASP A 60 9.56 14.81 -3.34
C ASP A 60 10.35 14.35 -4.58
N ILE A 61 10.17 15.05 -5.69
CA ILE A 61 10.77 14.71 -6.98
C ILE A 61 12.29 14.85 -6.95
N ASP A 62 12.84 15.84 -6.27
CA ASP A 62 14.27 16.07 -6.23
C ASP A 62 14.97 14.98 -5.43
N LYS A 63 14.38 14.59 -4.32
CA LYS A 63 14.84 13.42 -3.55
C LYS A 63 14.71 12.12 -4.34
N ALA A 64 13.61 11.93 -5.08
CA ALA A 64 13.43 10.76 -5.93
C ALA A 64 14.52 10.68 -7.00
N LYS A 65 14.83 11.78 -7.71
CA LYS A 65 15.91 11.84 -8.70
C LYS A 65 17.27 11.54 -8.08
N THR A 66 17.58 12.15 -6.94
CA THR A 66 18.84 11.90 -6.21
C THR A 66 19.02 10.41 -5.87
N LEU A 67 17.93 9.74 -5.46
CA LEU A 67 17.98 8.31 -5.15
C LEU A 67 18.17 7.46 -6.42
N ILE A 68 17.55 7.83 -7.54
CA ILE A 68 17.73 7.17 -8.84
C ILE A 68 19.14 7.32 -9.37
N ASP A 69 19.73 8.52 -9.26
CA ASP A 69 21.10 8.75 -9.69
C ASP A 69 22.09 7.89 -8.90
N LYS A 70 21.93 7.82 -7.57
CA LYS A 70 22.70 6.91 -6.71
C LYS A 70 22.51 5.45 -7.10
N TYR A 71 21.26 5.04 -7.33
CA TYR A 71 20.95 3.67 -7.74
C TYR A 71 21.65 3.30 -9.06
N LYS A 72 21.58 4.17 -10.08
CA LYS A 72 22.24 4.00 -11.37
C LYS A 72 23.76 3.89 -11.22
N GLN A 73 24.35 4.77 -10.43
CA GLN A 73 25.80 4.79 -10.18
C GLN A 73 26.28 3.49 -9.51
N ILE A 74 25.58 3.02 -8.47
CA ILE A 74 25.96 1.81 -7.74
C ILE A 74 25.82 0.57 -8.63
N ASN A 75 24.73 0.48 -9.39
CA ASN A 75 24.45 -0.68 -10.22
C ASN A 75 25.08 -0.60 -11.64
N LYS A 76 25.71 0.53 -11.99
CA LYS A 76 26.32 0.78 -13.30
C LYS A 76 25.35 0.57 -14.46
N ILE A 77 24.15 1.14 -14.33
CA ILE A 77 23.08 1.07 -15.33
C ILE A 77 22.60 2.47 -15.71
N ASP A 78 22.18 2.65 -16.96
CA ASP A 78 21.62 3.92 -17.45
C ASP A 78 20.10 3.91 -17.45
N ASP A 79 19.50 2.78 -17.78
CA ASP A 79 18.06 2.63 -17.92
C ASP A 79 17.45 1.77 -16.80
N ILE A 80 16.32 2.21 -16.29
CA ILE A 80 15.54 1.46 -15.30
C ILE A 80 14.21 1.09 -15.91
N ASN A 81 13.99 -0.21 -16.06
CA ASN A 81 12.73 -0.78 -16.53
C ASN A 81 12.11 -1.61 -15.41
N LEU A 82 10.87 -1.29 -15.06
CA LEU A 82 10.08 -2.02 -14.06
C LEU A 82 8.84 -2.62 -14.70
N ASP A 83 8.46 -3.80 -14.26
CA ASP A 83 7.26 -4.49 -14.70
C ASP A 83 6.25 -4.57 -13.56
N VAL A 84 5.05 -3.98 -13.75
CA VAL A 84 3.96 -4.08 -12.80
C VAL A 84 2.78 -4.83 -13.39
N THR A 85 2.24 -5.79 -12.63
CA THR A 85 1.07 -6.57 -13.04
C THR A 85 -0.19 -6.11 -12.30
N THR A 86 -1.26 -5.92 -13.07
CA THR A 86 -2.59 -5.50 -12.57
C THR A 86 -3.71 -6.14 -13.39
N ASP A 87 -4.95 -5.98 -12.94
CA ASP A 87 -6.15 -6.20 -13.73
C ASP A 87 -6.64 -4.89 -14.40
N ALA A 88 -7.54 -5.03 -15.37
CA ALA A 88 -8.02 -3.90 -16.18
C ALA A 88 -8.75 -2.81 -15.35
N GLN A 89 -9.30 -3.17 -14.18
CA GLN A 89 -10.04 -2.22 -13.33
C GLN A 89 -9.15 -1.09 -12.79
N TYR A 90 -7.84 -1.33 -12.68
CA TYR A 90 -6.89 -0.39 -12.09
C TYR A 90 -5.83 0.10 -13.09
N LEU A 91 -6.11 -0.04 -14.39
CA LEU A 91 -5.21 0.43 -15.45
C LEU A 91 -4.94 1.92 -15.35
N ASP A 92 -5.97 2.74 -15.18
CA ASP A 92 -5.88 4.20 -15.04
C ASP A 92 -4.97 4.63 -13.87
N VAL A 93 -5.06 3.91 -12.75
CA VAL A 93 -4.18 4.16 -11.59
C VAL A 93 -2.73 3.88 -11.94
N LEU A 94 -2.44 2.80 -12.66
CA LEU A 94 -1.07 2.46 -13.02
C LEU A 94 -0.53 3.31 -14.18
N GLU A 95 -1.36 3.77 -15.10
CA GLU A 95 -0.98 4.77 -16.11
C GLU A 95 -0.59 6.11 -15.46
N PHE A 96 -1.32 6.51 -14.41
CA PHE A 96 -0.93 7.67 -13.61
C PHE A 96 0.44 7.44 -12.95
N VAL A 97 0.64 6.29 -12.28
CA VAL A 97 1.94 5.94 -11.67
C VAL A 97 3.05 5.94 -12.73
N GLN A 98 2.81 5.35 -13.89
CA GLN A 98 3.75 5.34 -15.02
C GLN A 98 4.15 6.76 -15.44
N SER A 99 3.18 7.69 -15.51
CA SER A 99 3.44 9.08 -15.86
C SER A 99 4.30 9.81 -14.81
N GLU A 100 4.08 9.55 -13.53
CA GLU A 100 4.87 10.14 -12.44
C GLU A 100 6.30 9.55 -12.41
N LEU A 101 6.47 8.24 -12.64
CA LEU A 101 7.78 7.58 -12.67
C LEU A 101 8.63 8.01 -13.88
N LYS A 102 8.01 8.34 -14.99
CA LYS A 102 8.70 8.90 -16.17
C LYS A 102 9.44 10.20 -15.82
N LEU A 103 8.93 11.01 -14.88
CA LEU A 103 9.58 12.26 -14.45
C LEU A 103 10.92 12.06 -13.77
N ILE A 104 11.19 10.85 -13.27
CA ILE A 104 12.45 10.47 -12.63
C ILE A 104 13.26 9.45 -13.44
N GLY A 105 12.92 9.29 -14.73
CA GLY A 105 13.68 8.44 -15.67
C GLY A 105 13.46 6.93 -15.48
N ILE A 106 12.34 6.52 -14.89
CA ILE A 106 11.94 5.12 -14.79
C ILE A 106 10.90 4.81 -15.87
N LYS A 107 11.12 3.74 -16.64
CA LYS A 107 10.14 3.15 -17.54
C LYS A 107 9.35 2.08 -16.80
N LEU A 108 8.04 2.28 -16.64
CA LEU A 108 7.14 1.29 -16.06
C LEU A 108 6.36 0.59 -17.17
N ASN A 109 6.49 -0.72 -17.27
CA ASN A 109 5.68 -1.56 -18.17
C ASN A 109 4.47 -2.08 -17.38
N ILE A 110 3.27 -1.92 -17.92
CA ILE A 110 2.02 -2.36 -17.28
C ILE A 110 1.55 -3.64 -17.95
N ASN A 111 1.52 -4.73 -17.20
CA ASN A 111 1.09 -6.05 -17.64
C ASN A 111 -0.34 -6.31 -17.15
N LEU A 112 -1.30 -6.36 -18.08
CA LEU A 112 -2.69 -6.66 -17.76
C LEU A 112 -2.92 -8.17 -17.69
N THR A 113 -3.64 -8.61 -16.66
CA THR A 113 -3.99 -10.02 -16.48
C THR A 113 -5.38 -10.16 -15.85
N PRO A 114 -6.08 -11.29 -16.07
CA PRO A 114 -7.32 -11.56 -15.35
C PRO A 114 -7.14 -11.59 -13.83
N PRO A 115 -8.15 -11.17 -13.03
CA PRO A 115 -8.05 -11.12 -11.57
C PRO A 115 -7.66 -12.44 -10.91
N SER A 116 -8.05 -13.59 -11.48
CA SER A 116 -7.65 -14.93 -11.00
C SER A 116 -6.15 -15.17 -11.14
N ILE A 117 -5.59 -14.81 -12.30
CA ILE A 117 -4.16 -14.95 -12.59
C ILE A 117 -3.34 -13.97 -11.73
N LEU A 118 -3.83 -12.72 -11.56
CA LEU A 118 -3.19 -11.74 -10.67
C LEU A 118 -3.11 -12.28 -9.23
N ARG A 119 -4.19 -12.88 -8.74
CA ARG A 119 -4.24 -13.47 -7.40
C ARG A 119 -3.26 -14.64 -7.25
N GLN A 120 -3.28 -15.59 -8.20
CA GLN A 120 -2.38 -16.72 -8.22
C GLN A 120 -0.90 -16.27 -8.32
N GLY A 121 -0.59 -15.34 -9.22
CA GLY A 121 0.79 -14.86 -9.40
C GLY A 121 1.34 -14.15 -8.18
N LYS A 122 0.51 -13.39 -7.44
CA LYS A 122 0.90 -12.84 -6.13
C LYS A 122 1.18 -13.95 -5.11
N ALA A 123 0.29 -14.94 -5.03
CA ALA A 123 0.43 -16.06 -4.11
C ALA A 123 1.63 -16.97 -4.39
N THR A 124 2.21 -16.92 -5.58
CA THR A 124 3.39 -17.70 -5.97
C THR A 124 4.66 -16.85 -6.16
N GLY A 125 4.62 -15.54 -5.83
CA GLY A 125 5.76 -14.64 -5.98
C GLY A 125 6.23 -14.45 -7.44
N LYS A 126 5.34 -14.64 -8.42
CA LYS A 126 5.69 -14.63 -9.85
C LYS A 126 6.02 -13.24 -10.38
N PHE A 127 5.43 -12.19 -9.82
CA PHE A 127 5.52 -10.84 -10.36
C PHE A 127 6.65 -10.05 -9.71
N GLN A 128 7.27 -9.16 -10.50
CA GLN A 128 8.25 -8.20 -10.01
C GLN A 128 7.56 -7.16 -9.12
N MET A 129 6.58 -6.48 -9.69
CA MET A 129 5.68 -5.60 -8.97
C MET A 129 4.23 -5.99 -9.25
N PHE A 130 3.36 -5.71 -8.30
CA PHE A 130 1.94 -6.03 -8.44
C PHE A 130 1.05 -4.99 -7.75
N ARG A 131 -0.12 -4.80 -8.31
CA ARG A 131 -1.19 -4.05 -7.64
C ARG A 131 -1.89 -4.94 -6.62
N ALA A 132 -2.11 -4.40 -5.43
CA ALA A 132 -2.91 -5.04 -4.39
C ALA A 132 -3.81 -4.03 -3.69
N SER A 133 -4.84 -4.51 -3.01
CA SER A 133 -5.62 -3.78 -2.02
C SER A 133 -5.83 -4.68 -0.82
N TRP A 134 -6.03 -4.06 0.32
CA TRP A 134 -6.36 -4.75 1.55
C TRP A 134 -7.55 -4.08 2.23
N ILE A 135 -8.46 -4.87 2.71
CA ILE A 135 -9.59 -4.46 3.55
C ILE A 135 -9.41 -5.22 4.85
N ALA A 136 -9.40 -4.51 5.97
CA ALA A 136 -9.23 -5.15 7.28
C ALA A 136 -10.38 -6.09 7.60
N ASP A 137 -10.06 -7.27 8.11
CA ASP A 137 -11.05 -8.26 8.58
C ASP A 137 -11.64 -7.86 9.94
N TYR A 138 -10.91 -7.06 10.73
CA TYR A 138 -11.29 -6.56 12.04
C TYR A 138 -10.67 -5.20 12.35
N GLY A 139 -11.22 -4.50 13.35
CA GLY A 139 -10.90 -3.12 13.70
C GLY A 139 -9.60 -2.90 14.46
N ASN A 140 -8.52 -3.57 14.08
CA ASN A 140 -7.20 -3.40 14.68
C ASN A 140 -6.15 -3.09 13.60
N PRO A 141 -5.29 -2.07 13.78
CA PRO A 141 -4.18 -1.76 12.89
C PRO A 141 -3.24 -2.94 12.60
N GLU A 142 -3.12 -3.86 13.54
CA GLU A 142 -2.34 -5.09 13.41
C GLU A 142 -2.66 -5.85 12.12
N ASN A 143 -3.91 -5.86 11.69
CA ASN A 143 -4.37 -6.52 10.46
C ASN A 143 -3.61 -6.03 9.21
N TYR A 144 -3.20 -4.75 9.17
CA TYR A 144 -2.37 -4.21 8.08
C TYR A 144 -0.90 -4.55 8.25
N PHE A 145 -0.39 -4.59 9.48
CA PHE A 145 1.01 -4.91 9.76
C PHE A 145 1.32 -6.40 9.54
N SER A 146 0.34 -7.29 9.67
CA SER A 146 0.47 -8.72 9.36
C SER A 146 0.93 -9.00 7.91
N LEU A 147 0.70 -8.04 6.99
CA LEU A 147 1.10 -8.13 5.58
C LEU A 147 2.62 -8.07 5.37
N PHE A 148 3.39 -7.72 6.38
CA PHE A 148 4.85 -7.58 6.30
C PHE A 148 5.59 -8.51 7.29
N TYR A 149 4.86 -9.27 8.08
CA TYR A 149 5.46 -10.26 8.98
C TYR A 149 6.08 -11.41 8.18
N SER A 150 7.34 -11.73 8.45
CA SER A 150 8.08 -12.68 7.60
C SER A 150 7.49 -14.09 7.64
N LYS A 151 6.92 -14.52 8.78
CA LYS A 151 6.25 -15.82 8.89
C LYS A 151 4.93 -15.92 8.09
N ASN A 152 4.43 -14.78 7.60
CA ASN A 152 3.24 -14.69 6.75
C ASN A 152 3.59 -14.64 5.25
N HIS A 153 4.79 -15.06 4.84
CA HIS A 153 5.11 -15.13 3.42
C HIS A 153 4.14 -16.04 2.67
N THR A 154 3.76 -15.58 1.48
CA THR A 154 2.97 -16.38 0.55
C THR A 154 3.69 -17.70 0.21
N PRO A 155 3.01 -18.83 0.00
CA PRO A 155 1.55 -19.00 -0.06
C PRO A 155 0.87 -19.21 1.29
N PHE A 156 1.60 -19.23 2.40
CA PHE A 156 1.07 -19.56 3.73
C PHE A 156 0.40 -18.38 4.44
N GLY A 157 0.65 -17.16 3.98
CA GLY A 157 0.08 -15.94 4.52
C GLY A 157 0.01 -14.79 3.50
N PRO A 158 -0.42 -13.60 3.93
CA PRO A 158 -0.70 -12.47 3.04
C PRO A 158 0.52 -11.59 2.72
N ASN A 159 1.74 -11.94 3.14
CA ASN A 159 2.95 -11.19 2.81
C ASN A 159 3.39 -11.51 1.37
N TYR A 160 2.74 -10.86 0.40
CA TYR A 160 3.07 -11.01 -1.03
C TYR A 160 4.37 -10.32 -1.44
N THR A 161 4.92 -9.46 -0.57
CA THR A 161 6.14 -8.70 -0.86
C THR A 161 7.41 -9.49 -0.55
N TYR A 162 7.32 -10.61 0.14
CA TYR A 162 8.46 -11.35 0.70
C TYR A 162 9.36 -10.48 1.60
N PHE A 163 8.81 -9.37 2.11
CA PHE A 163 9.53 -8.52 3.05
C PHE A 163 9.91 -9.33 4.29
N SER A 164 11.14 -9.17 4.73
CA SER A 164 11.67 -9.81 5.94
C SER A 164 12.61 -8.84 6.64
N ASN A 165 12.35 -8.59 7.91
CA ASN A 165 13.18 -7.76 8.77
C ASN A 165 13.02 -8.24 10.22
N GLU A 166 14.10 -8.65 10.86
CA GLU A 166 14.06 -9.23 12.21
C GLU A 166 13.50 -8.25 13.26
N GLN A 167 13.88 -6.98 13.19
CA GLN A 167 13.37 -5.96 14.11
C GLN A 167 11.86 -5.75 13.91
N TYR A 168 11.40 -5.79 12.67
CA TYR A 168 9.96 -5.72 12.36
C TYR A 168 9.22 -6.89 12.99
N ASP A 169 9.72 -8.10 12.80
CA ASP A 169 9.10 -9.33 13.32
C ASP A 169 8.99 -9.32 14.84
N ILE A 170 10.06 -8.90 15.52
CA ILE A 170 10.07 -8.75 16.99
C ILE A 170 9.02 -7.71 17.45
N LEU A 171 8.94 -6.58 16.78
CA LEU A 171 7.94 -5.53 17.09
C LEU A 171 6.52 -6.01 16.81
N TYR A 172 6.31 -6.69 15.69
CA TYR A 172 5.00 -7.24 15.33
C TYR A 172 4.53 -8.26 16.37
N GLU A 173 5.37 -9.20 16.78
CA GLU A 173 5.06 -10.19 17.82
C GLU A 173 4.71 -9.53 19.16
N LYS A 174 5.36 -8.42 19.54
CA LYS A 174 5.01 -7.63 20.72
C LYS A 174 3.59 -7.07 20.67
N THR A 175 3.05 -6.75 19.50
CA THR A 175 1.67 -6.26 19.39
C THR A 175 0.64 -7.27 19.86
N MET A 176 0.96 -8.57 19.83
CA MET A 176 0.07 -9.65 20.22
C MET A 176 -0.10 -9.78 21.73
N THR A 177 0.87 -9.28 22.51
CA THR A 177 0.91 -9.43 23.98
C THR A 177 0.78 -8.10 24.72
N GLU A 178 0.98 -6.97 24.04
CA GLU A 178 0.87 -5.63 24.63
C GLU A 178 -0.60 -5.23 24.84
N SER A 179 -0.96 -4.84 26.04
CA SER A 179 -2.32 -4.39 26.40
C SER A 179 -2.43 -2.87 26.60
N ASP A 180 -1.31 -2.19 26.85
CA ASP A 180 -1.32 -0.73 26.99
C ASP A 180 -1.44 -0.04 25.63
N LYS A 181 -2.49 0.76 25.46
CA LYS A 181 -2.78 1.45 24.21
C LYS A 181 -1.71 2.44 23.76
N ASN A 182 -1.01 3.09 24.72
CA ASN A 182 0.04 4.06 24.38
C ASN A 182 1.31 3.34 23.91
N ASN A 183 1.61 2.19 24.53
CA ASN A 183 2.72 1.35 24.06
C ASN A 183 2.43 0.73 22.71
N LEU A 184 1.23 0.18 22.48
CA LEU A 184 0.80 -0.30 21.15
C LEU A 184 0.95 0.78 20.08
N LYS A 185 0.53 2.01 20.37
CA LYS A 185 0.69 3.14 19.46
C LYS A 185 2.17 3.38 19.09
N LYS A 186 3.08 3.33 20.08
CA LYS A 186 4.52 3.46 19.83
C LYS A 186 5.04 2.34 18.96
N ILE A 187 4.65 1.09 19.24
CA ILE A 187 5.05 -0.08 18.44
C ILE A 187 4.55 0.05 17.00
N TYR A 188 3.30 0.41 16.79
CA TYR A 188 2.75 0.62 15.45
C TYR A 188 3.47 1.72 14.68
N ASN A 189 3.85 2.82 15.33
CA ASN A 189 4.67 3.85 14.68
C ASN A 189 6.04 3.31 14.27
N GLN A 190 6.70 2.51 15.12
CA GLN A 190 7.98 1.89 14.78
C GLN A 190 7.87 0.90 13.61
N LEU A 191 6.79 0.11 13.57
CA LEU A 191 6.50 -0.79 12.44
C LEU A 191 6.32 0.00 11.14
N GLU A 192 5.57 1.10 11.18
CA GLU A 192 5.35 1.98 10.02
C GLU A 192 6.66 2.65 9.58
N ASP A 193 7.53 3.08 10.52
CA ASP A 193 8.84 3.65 10.21
C ASP A 193 9.71 2.63 9.45
N ILE A 194 9.72 1.37 9.88
CA ILE A 194 10.46 0.31 9.17
C ILE A 194 9.87 0.09 7.78
N ILE A 195 8.54 0.02 7.62
CA ILE A 195 7.91 -0.12 6.30
C ILE A 195 8.29 1.05 5.40
N GLN A 196 8.26 2.27 5.91
CA GLN A 196 8.68 3.46 5.15
C GLN A 196 10.15 3.38 4.74
N ASP A 197 11.02 2.99 5.67
CA ASP A 197 12.46 2.91 5.43
C ASP A 197 12.85 1.84 4.42
N TYR A 198 12.20 0.70 4.44
CA TYR A 198 12.45 -0.38 3.49
C TYR A 198 11.58 -0.29 2.23
N SER A 199 10.48 0.46 2.28
CA SER A 199 9.56 0.71 1.15
C SER A 199 9.16 -0.56 0.37
N PRO A 200 8.69 -1.65 1.00
CA PRO A 200 8.27 -2.86 0.29
C PRO A 200 7.00 -2.64 -0.54
N ILE A 201 6.29 -1.56 -0.27
CA ILE A 201 5.09 -1.14 -0.99
C ILE A 201 5.11 0.35 -1.31
N VAL A 202 4.22 0.74 -2.21
CA VAL A 202 3.86 2.13 -2.49
C VAL A 202 2.39 2.31 -2.11
N PRO A 203 2.08 2.81 -0.91
CA PRO A 203 0.71 3.17 -0.54
C PRO A 203 0.21 4.27 -1.47
N LEU A 204 -0.94 4.10 -2.11
CA LEU A 204 -1.47 5.05 -3.08
C LEU A 204 -2.61 5.87 -2.50
N TYR A 205 -3.65 5.21 -2.05
CA TYR A 205 -4.82 5.88 -1.47
C TYR A 205 -5.59 4.95 -0.52
N TYR A 206 -6.33 5.55 0.39
CA TYR A 206 -7.37 4.88 1.17
C TYR A 206 -8.70 5.08 0.45
N ASP A 207 -9.36 3.97 0.14
CA ASP A 207 -10.64 4.02 -0.55
C ASP A 207 -11.79 4.45 0.36
N MET A 208 -12.83 4.99 -0.23
CA MET A 208 -14.06 5.39 0.46
C MET A 208 -15.26 4.80 -0.25
N SER A 209 -16.10 4.09 0.49
CA SER A 209 -17.36 3.57 -0.03
C SER A 209 -18.46 4.63 0.05
N VAL A 210 -19.05 4.94 -1.10
CA VAL A 210 -20.20 5.83 -1.20
C VAL A 210 -21.46 5.00 -1.41
N ARG A 211 -22.47 5.21 -0.57
CA ARG A 211 -23.78 4.58 -0.70
C ARG A 211 -24.86 5.61 -0.95
N LEU A 212 -25.59 5.44 -2.03
CA LEU A 212 -26.79 6.23 -2.32
C LEU A 212 -27.98 5.49 -1.75
N VAL A 213 -28.71 6.16 -0.86
CA VAL A 213 -29.87 5.60 -0.15
C VAL A 213 -31.09 6.46 -0.44
N GLN A 214 -32.24 5.84 -0.70
CA GLN A 214 -33.50 6.55 -0.89
C GLN A 214 -33.88 7.27 0.41
N LYS A 215 -34.53 8.44 0.29
CA LYS A 215 -34.90 9.31 1.45
C LYS A 215 -35.78 8.62 2.48
N ASN A 216 -36.52 7.61 2.08
CA ASN A 216 -37.49 6.85 2.93
C ASN A 216 -36.85 5.57 3.53
N ILE A 217 -35.58 5.37 3.42
CA ILE A 217 -34.80 4.27 4.04
C ILE A 217 -34.07 4.79 5.27
N TYR A 218 -34.31 4.18 6.41
CA TYR A 218 -33.77 4.55 7.72
C TYR A 218 -33.02 3.37 8.35
N GLY A 219 -32.13 3.68 9.31
CA GLY A 219 -31.42 2.66 10.09
C GLY A 219 -30.21 2.04 9.37
N LEU A 220 -29.86 2.51 8.17
CA LEU A 220 -28.66 2.06 7.47
C LEU A 220 -27.43 2.82 7.99
N ASN A 221 -26.61 2.16 8.79
CA ASN A 221 -25.38 2.72 9.35
C ASN A 221 -24.17 2.34 8.51
N ASN A 222 -23.24 3.27 8.36
CA ASN A 222 -21.92 3.01 7.77
C ASN A 222 -20.98 2.43 8.83
N ASN A 223 -20.08 1.55 8.40
CA ASN A 223 -19.00 1.04 9.23
C ASN A 223 -17.68 0.99 8.45
N PRO A 224 -16.51 1.02 9.14
CA PRO A 224 -15.19 1.06 8.49
C PRO A 224 -14.88 -0.16 7.60
N PHE A 225 -15.57 -1.28 7.84
CA PHE A 225 -15.35 -2.52 7.08
C PHE A 225 -16.23 -2.62 5.84
N ASN A 226 -17.04 -1.60 5.57
CA ASN A 226 -18.01 -1.59 4.47
C ASN A 226 -19.02 -2.77 4.52
N LEU A 227 -19.26 -3.34 5.70
CA LEU A 227 -20.24 -4.41 5.88
C LEU A 227 -21.66 -3.86 5.81
N LEU A 228 -22.53 -4.56 5.07
CA LEU A 228 -23.93 -4.21 4.95
C LEU A 228 -24.73 -4.89 6.07
N ASN A 229 -25.05 -4.13 7.12
CA ASN A 229 -25.93 -4.61 8.19
C ASN A 229 -27.34 -4.07 7.96
N LEU A 230 -28.25 -4.96 7.57
CA LEU A 230 -29.65 -4.63 7.27
C LEU A 230 -30.63 -4.88 8.44
N LYS A 231 -30.15 -5.36 9.60
CA LYS A 231 -30.97 -5.74 10.74
C LYS A 231 -31.83 -4.60 11.28
N SER A 232 -31.32 -3.37 11.23
CA SER A 232 -32.02 -2.16 11.72
C SER A 232 -32.62 -1.31 10.59
N VAL A 233 -32.52 -1.77 9.34
CA VAL A 233 -33.00 -0.99 8.18
C VAL A 233 -34.50 -1.16 8.01
N TYR A 234 -35.21 -0.05 7.84
CA TYR A 234 -36.63 -0.03 7.56
C TYR A 234 -37.00 1.07 6.57
N LYS A 235 -38.16 0.89 5.92
CA LYS A 235 -38.72 1.86 4.98
C LYS A 235 -39.91 2.57 5.66
N ARG A 236 -40.00 3.86 5.52
CA ARG A 236 -41.19 4.68 5.87
C ARG A 236 -41.85 5.22 4.64
#